data_7718d47c925a3f7e909be9e9c9392b53
#
_entry.id   7718d47c925a3f7e909be9e9c9392b53
#
_cell.length_a   1.000
_cell.length_b   1.000
_cell.length_c   1.000
_cell.angle_alpha   90.00
_cell.angle_beta   90.00
_cell.angle_gamma   90.00
#
_symmetry.space_group_name_H-M   'P 1'
#
loop_
_entity.id
_entity.type
_entity.pdbx_description
1 polymer ?
#
loop_
_entity_poly.entity_id
_entity_poly.type
_entity_poly.pdbx_seq_one_letter_code
_entity_poly.pdbx_strand_id
1 'polypeptide(L)'
;MKRISKSTGVFSVIGHRRFSCFFLLLCTLVLCGCSKKVGVIDLSNAPLLPVDSKWAVVIDPYAIYRSEPSLTASVSGYGRRGAVQEVVGQRITMDEKKQVIWYQFSSGWLPETSLQVYSNELKAQSAAKELGTNRDASSRM
;
A
#
# COMPACT_ATOMS: atom_id res chain seq x y z
N MET A 1 7.67 89.30 -15.08
CA MET A 1 8.90 88.52 -15.32
C MET A 1 9.13 87.53 -14.21
N LYS A 2 8.85 86.24 -14.43
CA LYS A 2 9.10 85.18 -13.41
C LYS A 2 9.72 83.99 -14.15
N ARG A 3 11.02 83.71 -13.88
CA ARG A 3 11.76 82.60 -14.44
C ARG A 3 11.35 81.29 -13.72
N ILE A 4 10.97 80.35 -14.51
CA ILE A 4 10.70 78.98 -14.04
C ILE A 4 12.01 78.18 -14.22
N SER A 5 12.59 77.75 -13.11
CA SER A 5 13.73 76.84 -13.07
C SER A 5 13.24 75.41 -13.25
N LYS A 6 13.68 74.74 -14.32
CA LYS A 6 13.50 73.30 -14.50
C LYS A 6 14.56 72.56 -13.69
N SER A 7 14.16 71.87 -12.64
CA SER A 7 14.97 70.90 -11.94
C SER A 7 14.81 69.55 -12.63
N THR A 8 15.85 69.09 -13.33
CA THR A 8 15.96 67.78 -13.88
C THR A 8 16.39 66.81 -12.77
N GLY A 9 15.42 66.10 -12.25
CA GLY A 9 15.70 64.99 -11.33
C GLY A 9 16.18 63.78 -12.10
N VAL A 10 17.48 63.53 -12.07
CA VAL A 10 18.09 62.26 -12.50
C VAL A 10 17.83 61.27 -11.37
N PHE A 11 16.70 60.59 -11.40
CA PHE A 11 16.40 59.56 -10.43
C PHE A 11 16.96 58.22 -10.93
N SER A 12 17.99 57.82 -10.30
CA SER A 12 18.65 56.55 -10.13
C SER A 12 17.96 55.30 -10.70
N VAL A 13 18.27 54.93 -11.95
CA VAL A 13 17.88 53.65 -12.60
C VAL A 13 18.74 52.47 -12.12
N ILE A 14 19.72 52.69 -11.23
CA ILE A 14 20.73 51.69 -10.86
C ILE A 14 20.22 50.70 -9.80
N GLY A 15 19.21 51.11 -8.99
CA GLY A 15 18.66 50.25 -7.92
C GLY A 15 17.84 49.06 -8.39
N HIS A 16 17.07 49.24 -9.48
CA HIS A 16 16.12 48.22 -9.93
C HIS A 16 16.78 47.02 -10.62
N ARG A 17 17.93 47.20 -11.31
CA ARG A 17 18.64 46.10 -11.98
C ARG A 17 19.28 45.13 -11.00
N ARG A 18 19.75 45.58 -9.86
CA ARG A 18 20.34 44.70 -8.82
C ARG A 18 19.28 43.92 -8.07
N PHE A 19 18.13 44.50 -7.82
CA PHE A 19 16.99 43.80 -7.18
C PHE A 19 16.38 42.74 -8.11
N SER A 20 16.26 43.04 -9.40
CA SER A 20 15.74 42.13 -10.41
C SER A 20 16.64 40.88 -10.59
N CYS A 21 17.97 41.06 -10.59
CA CYS A 21 18.93 39.95 -10.68
C CYS A 21 18.86 39.05 -9.41
N PHE A 22 18.70 39.66 -8.23
CA PHE A 22 18.60 38.90 -6.98
C PHE A 22 17.30 38.09 -6.89
N PHE A 23 16.19 38.64 -7.40
CA PHE A 23 14.93 37.97 -7.49
C PHE A 23 14.92 36.82 -8.51
N LEU A 24 15.58 37.02 -9.66
CA LEU A 24 15.80 35.96 -10.66
C LEU A 24 16.67 34.81 -10.12
N LEU A 25 17.74 35.14 -9.38
CA LEU A 25 18.60 34.12 -8.75
C LEU A 25 17.86 33.34 -7.66
N LEU A 26 17.02 34.00 -6.89
CA LEU A 26 16.19 33.35 -5.86
C LEU A 26 15.13 32.42 -6.48
N CYS A 27 14.48 32.83 -7.60
CA CYS A 27 13.54 31.99 -8.33
C CYS A 27 14.17 30.74 -8.94
N THR A 28 15.43 30.82 -9.43
CA THR A 28 16.11 29.64 -9.98
C THR A 28 16.47 28.62 -8.89
N LEU A 29 16.76 29.07 -7.66
CA LEU A 29 17.00 28.18 -6.52
C LEU A 29 15.75 27.42 -6.06
N VAL A 30 14.56 28.01 -6.21
CA VAL A 30 13.28 27.37 -5.83
C VAL A 30 12.83 26.32 -6.85
N LEU A 31 13.23 26.46 -8.14
CA LEU A 31 12.91 25.49 -9.20
C LEU A 31 13.80 24.25 -9.20
N CYS A 32 14.89 24.24 -8.41
CA CYS A 32 15.70 23.03 -8.15
C CYS A 32 15.03 22.17 -7.07
N GLY A 33 13.70 22.09 -7.09
CA GLY A 33 12.91 21.19 -6.25
C GLY A 33 13.27 19.76 -6.59
N CYS A 34 13.80 19.03 -5.60
CA CYS A 34 14.05 17.62 -5.61
C CYS A 34 12.89 16.86 -6.30
N SER A 35 13.11 16.42 -7.52
CA SER A 35 12.31 15.30 -8.06
C SER A 35 12.69 14.08 -7.23
N LYS A 36 11.93 13.82 -6.16
CA LYS A 36 11.96 12.52 -5.50
C LYS A 36 11.60 11.52 -6.59
N LYS A 37 12.60 10.82 -7.11
CA LYS A 37 12.36 9.58 -7.84
C LYS A 37 11.59 8.71 -6.87
N VAL A 38 10.31 8.56 -7.10
CA VAL A 38 9.53 7.50 -6.47
C VAL A 38 10.18 6.23 -6.97
N GLY A 39 11.10 5.70 -6.18
CA GLY A 39 11.68 4.39 -6.46
C GLY A 39 10.51 3.42 -6.51
N VAL A 40 10.34 2.75 -7.62
CA VAL A 40 9.49 1.59 -7.70
C VAL A 40 10.10 0.60 -6.72
N ILE A 41 9.49 0.45 -5.54
CA ILE A 41 9.90 -0.56 -4.58
C ILE A 41 9.49 -1.88 -5.23
N ASP A 42 10.48 -2.62 -5.72
CA ASP A 42 10.26 -3.98 -6.18
C ASP A 42 9.96 -4.86 -4.95
N LEU A 43 8.67 -5.11 -4.73
CA LEU A 43 8.17 -5.91 -3.60
C LEU A 43 8.29 -7.41 -3.87
N SER A 44 8.74 -7.82 -5.07
CA SER A 44 8.84 -9.24 -5.42
C SER A 44 9.84 -10.00 -4.53
N ASN A 45 10.84 -9.29 -3.99
CA ASN A 45 11.84 -9.83 -3.06
C ASN A 45 11.74 -9.24 -1.64
N ALA A 46 10.60 -8.59 -1.31
CA ALA A 46 10.41 -8.08 0.04
C ALA A 46 10.50 -9.23 1.06
N PRO A 47 11.26 -9.07 2.16
CA PRO A 47 11.32 -10.08 3.22
C PRO A 47 9.92 -10.31 3.78
N LEU A 48 9.65 -11.57 4.20
CA LEU A 48 8.41 -11.89 4.91
C LEU A 48 8.35 -11.03 6.17
N LEU A 49 7.25 -10.30 6.33
CA LEU A 49 7.02 -9.57 7.56
C LEU A 49 6.72 -10.58 8.68
N PRO A 50 7.39 -10.52 9.83
CA PRO A 50 7.04 -11.34 10.97
C PRO A 50 5.61 -11.02 11.37
N VAL A 51 4.80 -12.05 11.49
CA VAL A 51 3.40 -11.94 11.90
C VAL A 51 3.32 -12.40 13.35
N ASP A 52 3.00 -11.48 14.26
CA ASP A 52 2.66 -11.86 15.64
C ASP A 52 1.52 -12.88 15.58
N SER A 53 1.79 -14.11 16.04
CA SER A 53 0.89 -15.28 16.12
C SER A 53 -0.56 -15.01 15.68
N LYS A 54 -0.79 -14.83 14.39
CA LYS A 54 -2.11 -14.62 13.82
C LYS A 54 -2.69 -15.94 13.33
N TRP A 55 -3.99 -16.05 13.42
CA TRP A 55 -4.74 -17.21 12.97
C TRP A 55 -5.71 -16.79 11.87
N ALA A 56 -5.92 -17.62 10.90
CA ALA A 56 -6.85 -17.35 9.82
C ALA A 56 -7.90 -18.44 9.67
N VAL A 57 -9.09 -18.01 9.27
CA VAL A 57 -10.21 -18.89 8.89
C VAL A 57 -10.46 -18.74 7.42
N VAL A 58 -10.51 -19.85 6.69
CA VAL A 58 -10.88 -19.87 5.28
C VAL A 58 -12.37 -19.58 5.15
N ILE A 59 -12.72 -18.55 4.39
CA ILE A 59 -14.14 -18.15 4.17
C ILE A 59 -14.69 -18.63 2.83
N ASP A 60 -13.82 -18.92 1.86
CA ASP A 60 -14.23 -19.48 0.58
C ASP A 60 -14.69 -20.94 0.72
N PRO A 61 -15.70 -21.37 -0.02
CA PRO A 61 -16.13 -22.78 -0.04
C PRO A 61 -14.98 -23.71 -0.41
N TYR A 62 -14.14 -23.31 -1.36
CA TYR A 62 -12.94 -23.99 -1.82
C TYR A 62 -11.84 -22.96 -2.04
N ALA A 63 -10.83 -22.96 -1.18
CA ALA A 63 -9.65 -22.13 -1.33
C ALA A 63 -8.53 -22.93 -2.01
N ILE A 64 -7.80 -22.29 -2.90
CA ILE A 64 -6.68 -22.88 -3.64
C ILE A 64 -5.39 -22.29 -3.10
N TYR A 65 -4.59 -23.10 -2.40
CA TYR A 65 -3.27 -22.68 -1.94
C TYR A 65 -2.31 -22.63 -3.13
N ARG A 66 -1.50 -21.58 -3.18
CA ARG A 66 -0.50 -21.35 -4.22
C ARG A 66 0.90 -21.59 -3.66
N SER A 67 1.82 -22.06 -4.50
CA SER A 67 3.23 -22.22 -4.12
C SER A 67 3.93 -20.89 -3.83
N GLU A 68 3.46 -19.81 -4.46
CA GLU A 68 3.97 -18.45 -4.35
C GLU A 68 2.81 -17.45 -4.25
N PRO A 69 3.04 -16.23 -3.73
CA PRO A 69 2.01 -15.21 -3.58
C PRO A 69 1.65 -14.57 -4.94
N SER A 70 1.07 -15.36 -5.83
CA SER A 70 0.62 -14.99 -7.16
C SER A 70 -0.57 -15.84 -7.59
N LEU A 71 -1.53 -15.24 -8.29
CA LEU A 71 -2.69 -15.96 -8.86
C LEU A 71 -2.29 -16.95 -9.97
N THR A 72 -1.15 -16.73 -10.62
CA THR A 72 -0.63 -17.58 -11.69
C THR A 72 0.31 -18.68 -11.20
N ALA A 73 0.69 -18.68 -9.91
CA ALA A 73 1.55 -19.68 -9.32
C ALA A 73 0.87 -21.07 -9.32
N SER A 74 1.69 -22.11 -9.25
CA SER A 74 1.22 -23.50 -9.18
C SER A 74 0.38 -23.76 -7.93
N VAL A 75 -0.55 -24.71 -8.03
CA VAL A 75 -1.38 -25.14 -6.90
C VAL A 75 -0.53 -26.01 -5.98
N SER A 76 -0.49 -25.68 -4.69
CA SER A 76 0.19 -26.45 -3.63
C SER A 76 -0.80 -27.24 -2.76
N GLY A 77 -2.08 -26.87 -2.76
CA GLY A 77 -3.09 -27.57 -1.96
C GLY A 77 -4.47 -26.93 -2.07
N TYR A 78 -5.40 -27.50 -1.32
CA TYR A 78 -6.78 -27.03 -1.25
C TYR A 78 -7.23 -26.89 0.20
N GLY A 79 -8.02 -25.84 0.46
CA GLY A 79 -8.67 -25.58 1.73
C GLY A 79 -10.19 -25.54 1.61
N ARG A 80 -10.87 -25.78 2.72
CA ARG A 80 -12.35 -25.69 2.80
C ARG A 80 -12.74 -24.57 3.77
N ARG A 81 -13.91 -24.02 3.54
CA ARG A 81 -14.52 -23.05 4.47
C ARG A 81 -14.51 -23.58 5.89
N GLY A 82 -14.14 -22.71 6.83
CA GLY A 82 -14.04 -23.04 8.24
C GLY A 82 -12.72 -23.70 8.65
N ALA A 83 -11.80 -23.94 7.73
CA ALA A 83 -10.46 -24.39 8.08
C ALA A 83 -9.73 -23.28 8.86
N VAL A 84 -9.22 -23.61 10.05
CA VAL A 84 -8.46 -22.72 10.92
C VAL A 84 -6.99 -23.07 10.79
N GLN A 85 -6.14 -22.08 10.52
CA GLN A 85 -4.70 -22.28 10.35
C GLN A 85 -3.91 -21.11 10.94
N GLU A 86 -2.71 -21.41 11.43
CA GLU A 86 -1.76 -20.40 11.87
C GLU A 86 -1.11 -19.73 10.66
N VAL A 87 -0.99 -18.40 10.72
CA VAL A 87 -0.33 -17.59 9.71
C VAL A 87 1.17 -17.61 9.96
N VAL A 88 1.94 -18.15 9.05
CA VAL A 88 3.40 -18.25 9.12
C VAL A 88 4.08 -16.98 8.61
N GLY A 89 3.47 -16.29 7.63
CA GLY A 89 4.03 -15.09 7.05
C GLY A 89 3.00 -14.28 6.26
N GLN A 90 3.39 -13.09 5.86
CA GLN A 90 2.58 -12.18 5.06
C GLN A 90 3.45 -11.53 3.99
N ARG A 91 2.91 -11.38 2.79
CA ARG A 91 3.54 -10.65 1.69
C ARG A 91 2.52 -9.79 0.97
N ILE A 92 2.96 -8.62 0.53
CA ILE A 92 2.16 -7.71 -0.27
C ILE A 92 2.71 -7.75 -1.69
N THR A 93 1.85 -8.00 -2.67
CA THR A 93 2.21 -7.98 -4.09
C THR A 93 1.37 -6.95 -4.83
N MET A 94 1.83 -6.56 -6.02
CA MET A 94 1.06 -5.70 -6.93
C MET A 94 0.54 -6.57 -8.06
N ASP A 95 -0.76 -6.64 -8.22
CA ASP A 95 -1.42 -7.30 -9.32
C ASP A 95 -2.29 -6.30 -10.08
N GLU A 96 -2.07 -6.15 -11.38
CA GLU A 96 -2.80 -5.20 -12.26
C GLU A 96 -3.03 -3.80 -11.63
N LYS A 97 -2.01 -3.24 -10.97
CA LYS A 97 -2.04 -1.95 -10.23
C LYS A 97 -2.86 -1.98 -8.91
N LYS A 98 -3.30 -3.14 -8.46
CA LYS A 98 -3.93 -3.32 -7.17
C LYS A 98 -2.97 -4.00 -6.20
N GLN A 99 -2.97 -3.54 -4.96
CA GLN A 99 -2.23 -4.18 -3.89
C GLN A 99 -3.00 -5.40 -3.42
N VAL A 100 -2.35 -6.57 -3.42
CA VAL A 100 -2.91 -7.83 -2.92
C VAL A 100 -2.08 -8.30 -1.74
N ILE A 101 -2.75 -8.55 -0.62
CA ILE A 101 -2.13 -9.11 0.58
C ILE A 101 -2.26 -10.63 0.53
N TRP A 102 -1.14 -11.31 0.71
CA TRP A 102 -1.04 -12.75 0.75
C TRP A 102 -0.60 -13.22 2.11
N TYR A 103 -1.21 -14.27 2.60
CA TYR A 103 -0.84 -14.92 3.84
C TYR A 103 -0.25 -16.31 3.55
N GLN A 104 0.85 -16.61 4.24
CA GLN A 104 1.55 -17.88 4.13
C GLN A 104 1.07 -18.83 5.22
N PHE A 105 0.82 -20.06 4.83
CA PHE A 105 0.47 -21.20 5.67
C PHE A 105 1.42 -22.37 5.38
N SER A 106 1.39 -23.41 6.19
CA SER A 106 2.13 -24.66 5.92
C SER A 106 1.75 -25.30 4.58
N SER A 107 0.50 -25.07 4.12
CA SER A 107 -0.04 -25.59 2.86
C SER A 107 0.25 -24.71 1.64
N GLY A 108 0.79 -23.51 1.83
CA GLY A 108 1.06 -22.53 0.77
C GLY A 108 0.47 -21.15 1.03
N TRP A 109 0.23 -20.40 -0.02
CA TRP A 109 -0.22 -19.01 0.03
C TRP A 109 -1.69 -18.86 -0.32
N LEU A 110 -2.42 -18.03 0.43
CA LEU A 110 -3.77 -17.59 0.12
C LEU A 110 -3.85 -16.07 0.09
N PRO A 111 -4.66 -15.48 -0.82
CA PRO A 111 -4.94 -14.05 -0.80
C PRO A 111 -5.88 -13.70 0.37
N GLU A 112 -5.77 -12.47 0.86
CA GLU A 112 -6.62 -11.95 1.95
C GLU A 112 -8.11 -12.09 1.67
N THR A 113 -8.52 -12.01 0.40
CA THR A 113 -9.92 -12.13 -0.02
C THR A 113 -10.56 -13.48 0.30
N SER A 114 -9.75 -14.54 0.43
CA SER A 114 -10.21 -15.92 0.69
C SER A 114 -10.25 -16.30 2.17
N LEU A 115 -9.90 -15.37 3.07
CA LEU A 115 -9.75 -15.68 4.49
C LEU A 115 -10.09 -14.49 5.40
N GLN A 116 -10.25 -14.76 6.68
CA GLN A 116 -10.40 -13.78 7.73
C GLN A 116 -9.37 -14.03 8.82
N VAL A 117 -8.64 -12.98 9.22
CA VAL A 117 -7.52 -13.06 10.17
C VAL A 117 -7.95 -12.66 11.56
N TYR A 118 -7.46 -13.41 12.57
CA TYR A 118 -7.73 -13.22 13.98
C TYR A 118 -6.44 -13.13 14.79
N SER A 119 -6.52 -12.45 15.93
CA SER A 119 -5.38 -12.27 16.84
C SER A 119 -5.03 -13.50 17.66
N ASN A 120 -5.90 -14.50 17.74
CA ASN A 120 -5.64 -15.74 18.45
C ASN A 120 -6.52 -16.89 17.91
N GLU A 121 -6.12 -18.12 18.24
CA GLU A 121 -6.74 -19.34 17.79
C GLU A 121 -8.21 -19.49 18.25
N LEU A 122 -8.51 -19.16 19.50
CA LEU A 122 -9.87 -19.31 20.06
C LEU A 122 -10.90 -18.45 19.31
N LYS A 123 -10.53 -17.22 18.93
CA LYS A 123 -11.38 -16.36 18.11
C LYS A 123 -11.58 -16.94 16.72
N ALA A 124 -10.51 -17.45 16.11
CA ALA A 124 -10.60 -18.10 14.81
C ALA A 124 -11.50 -19.34 14.86
N GLN A 125 -11.34 -20.20 15.86
CA GLN A 125 -12.20 -21.38 16.05
C GLN A 125 -13.67 -21.03 16.27
N SER A 126 -13.96 -19.98 17.05
CA SER A 126 -15.34 -19.52 17.27
C SER A 126 -15.97 -19.04 15.97
N ALA A 127 -15.25 -18.26 15.18
CA ALA A 127 -15.71 -17.78 13.87
C ALA A 127 -15.91 -18.94 12.88
N ALA A 128 -15.03 -19.93 12.87
CA ALA A 128 -15.17 -21.13 12.04
C ALA A 128 -16.46 -21.93 12.36
N LYS A 129 -16.80 -22.05 13.65
CA LYS A 129 -18.06 -22.69 14.08
C LYS A 129 -19.30 -21.94 13.58
N GLU A 130 -19.29 -20.61 13.67
CA GLU A 130 -20.39 -19.76 13.17
C GLU A 130 -20.58 -19.93 11.66
N LEU A 131 -19.48 -20.00 10.88
CA LEU A 131 -19.53 -20.24 9.43
C LEU A 131 -20.14 -21.62 9.09
N GLY A 132 -19.89 -22.63 9.91
CA GLY A 132 -20.48 -23.96 9.77
C GLY A 132 -22.00 -23.96 10.07
N THR A 133 -22.40 -23.34 11.17
CA THR A 133 -23.83 -23.30 11.61
C THR A 133 -24.71 -22.54 10.60
N ASN A 134 -24.22 -21.43 10.05
CA ASN A 134 -24.96 -20.67 9.05
C ASN A 134 -25.22 -21.46 7.75
N ARG A 135 -24.33 -22.37 7.38
CA ARG A 135 -24.54 -23.26 6.22
C ARG A 135 -25.68 -24.24 6.45
N ASP A 136 -25.74 -24.84 7.62
CA ASP A 136 -26.79 -25.84 7.97
C ASP A 136 -28.17 -25.17 8.04
N ALA A 137 -28.26 -23.92 8.47
CA ALA A 137 -29.50 -23.15 8.46
C ALA A 137 -29.96 -22.83 7.03
N SER A 138 -29.04 -22.46 6.12
CA SER A 138 -29.39 -22.14 4.73
C SER A 138 -29.75 -23.36 3.87
N SER A 139 -29.28 -24.56 4.22
CA SER A 139 -29.60 -25.79 3.48
C SER A 139 -30.92 -26.42 3.87
N ARG A 140 -31.62 -25.90 4.91
CA ARG A 140 -32.92 -26.38 5.39
C ARG A 140 -34.12 -25.56 4.91
N MET A 141 -33.87 -24.49 4.14
CA MET A 141 -34.89 -23.67 3.45
C MET A 141 -35.04 -24.12 2.00
#